data_446bd8caa9bdd327d3f9a12760fd6fe7
#
_entry.id   446bd8caa9bdd327d3f9a12760fd6fe7
#
_cell.length_a   1.000
_cell.length_b   1.000
_cell.length_c   1.000
_cell.angle_alpha   90.00
_cell.angle_beta   90.00
_cell.angle_gamma   90.00
#
_symmetry.space_group_name_H-M   'P 1'
#
loop_
_entity.id
_entity.type
_entity.pdbx_description
1 polymer ?
#
loop_
_entity_poly.entity_id
_entity_poly.type
_entity_poly.pdbx_seq_one_letter_code
_entity_poly.pdbx_strand_id
1 'polypeptide(L)'
;MISSFDKSNLEELLYDFYTAVGIRISIFDDEFSLVTEYPERPPEFCALIRSSEKGLESCRRCDAAACNRAKKLHKPHIYTCHAGLTEAITPIQLGGGVVG
;
A
#
# COMPACT_ATOMS: atom_id res chain seq x y z
N MET A 1 3.08 13.98 9.65
CA MET A 1 3.69 13.00 8.72
C MET A 1 3.49 11.61 9.25
N ILE A 2 3.18 10.66 8.40
CA ILE A 2 3.01 9.25 8.83
C ILE A 2 4.29 8.70 9.46
N SER A 3 5.44 9.14 9.03
CA SER A 3 6.74 8.74 9.59
C SER A 3 6.95 9.18 11.04
N SER A 4 6.13 10.09 11.56
CA SER A 4 6.19 10.52 12.97
C SER A 4 5.40 9.58 13.89
N PHE A 5 4.61 8.65 13.35
CA PHE A 5 3.93 7.64 14.15
C PHE A 5 4.89 6.55 14.58
N ASP A 6 4.57 5.91 15.69
CA ASP A 6 5.36 4.78 16.18
C ASP A 6 5.26 3.60 15.21
N LYS A 7 6.36 3.30 14.55
CA LYS A 7 6.43 2.21 13.58
C LYS A 7 6.08 0.85 14.21
N SER A 8 6.51 0.62 15.45
CA SER A 8 6.22 -0.63 16.15
C SER A 8 4.73 -0.83 16.36
N ASN A 9 3.99 0.22 16.68
CA ASN A 9 2.54 0.17 16.85
C ASN A 9 1.85 -0.10 15.51
N LEU A 10 2.34 0.49 14.42
CA LEU A 10 1.81 0.23 13.09
C LEU A 10 2.05 -1.23 12.67
N GLU A 11 3.24 -1.76 12.93
CA GLU A 11 3.57 -3.15 12.62
C GLU A 11 2.67 -4.12 13.39
N GLU A 12 2.43 -3.87 14.67
CA GLU A 12 1.54 -4.67 15.49
C GLU A 12 0.11 -4.63 14.96
N LEU A 13 -0.37 -3.45 14.58
CA LEU A 13 -1.70 -3.27 14.00
C LEU A 13 -1.84 -4.08 12.70
N LEU A 14 -0.86 -4.03 11.82
CA LEU A 14 -0.88 -4.79 10.56
C LEU A 14 -0.86 -6.30 10.80
N TYR A 15 -0.09 -6.75 11.77
CA TYR A 15 -0.04 -8.16 12.17
C TYR A 15 -1.42 -8.63 12.66
N ASP A 16 -2.04 -7.86 13.56
CA ASP A 16 -3.35 -8.20 14.10
C ASP A 16 -4.41 -8.22 13.01
N PHE A 17 -4.38 -7.25 12.10
CA PHE A 17 -5.30 -7.19 10.98
C PHE A 17 -5.15 -8.40 10.07
N TYR A 18 -3.93 -8.76 9.71
CA TYR A 18 -3.65 -9.91 8.86
C TYR A 18 -4.11 -11.21 9.52
N THR A 19 -3.86 -11.34 10.83
CA THR A 19 -4.28 -12.52 11.59
C THR A 19 -5.80 -12.67 11.58
N ALA A 20 -6.53 -11.55 11.66
CA ALA A 20 -8.00 -11.55 11.68
C ALA A 20 -8.61 -11.73 10.29
N VAL A 21 -8.06 -11.13 9.27
CA VAL A 21 -8.71 -10.98 7.94
C VAL A 21 -7.95 -11.69 6.82
N GLY A 22 -6.64 -11.88 6.95
CA GLY A 22 -5.83 -12.53 5.92
C GLY A 22 -5.50 -11.65 4.72
N ILE A 23 -5.62 -10.33 4.85
CA ILE A 23 -5.33 -9.38 3.77
C ILE A 23 -4.03 -8.64 4.08
N ARG A 24 -3.11 -8.64 3.12
CA ARG A 24 -1.84 -7.92 3.22
C ARG A 24 -2.08 -6.42 3.11
N ILE A 25 -1.40 -5.66 3.98
CA ILE A 25 -1.46 -4.20 3.96
C ILE A 25 -0.05 -3.62 3.88
N SER A 26 0.10 -2.59 3.04
CA SER A 26 1.31 -1.77 2.97
C SER A 26 0.95 -0.34 3.31
N ILE A 27 1.79 0.31 4.10
CA ILE A 27 1.62 1.73 4.48
C ILE A 27 2.76 2.52 3.87
N PHE A 28 2.41 3.57 3.13
CA PHE A 28 3.37 4.48 2.50
C PHE A 28 3.23 5.87 3.09
N ASP A 29 4.32 6.64 3.05
CA ASP A 29 4.27 8.06 3.42
C ASP A 29 3.73 8.91 2.27
N ASP A 30 3.69 10.23 2.46
CA ASP A 30 3.18 11.18 1.47
C ASP A 30 4.08 11.33 0.24
N GLU A 31 5.30 10.83 0.29
CA GLU A 31 6.23 10.77 -0.84
C GLU A 31 6.24 9.41 -1.54
N PHE A 32 5.30 8.55 -1.18
CA PHE A 32 5.17 7.19 -1.69
C PHE A 32 6.37 6.30 -1.35
N SER A 33 6.99 6.53 -0.20
CA SER A 33 8.02 5.64 0.34
C SER A 33 7.37 4.65 1.32
N LEU A 34 7.79 3.39 1.26
CA LEU A 34 7.25 2.35 2.12
C LEU A 34 7.64 2.61 3.58
N VAL A 35 6.64 2.70 4.46
CA VAL A 35 6.85 2.80 5.90
C VAL A 35 6.91 1.42 6.53
N THR A 36 5.89 0.62 6.29
CA THR A 36 5.82 -0.76 6.78
C THR A 36 4.78 -1.55 5.99
N GLU A 37 4.92 -2.87 6.03
CA GLU A 37 3.94 -3.77 5.42
C GLU A 37 3.95 -5.12 6.13
N TYR A 38 2.83 -5.84 6.07
CA TYR A 38 2.74 -7.18 6.62
C TYR A 38 1.76 -8.03 5.81
N PRO A 39 2.12 -9.25 5.44
CA PRO A 39 3.46 -9.84 5.54
C PRO A 39 4.48 -9.10 4.67
N GLU A 40 5.75 -9.12 5.06
CA GLU A 40 6.82 -8.47 4.28
C GLU A 40 6.99 -9.08 2.89
N ARG A 41 6.83 -10.41 2.79
CA ARG A 41 6.90 -11.08 1.48
C ARG A 41 5.58 -10.90 0.74
N PRO A 42 5.62 -10.45 -0.52
CA PRO A 42 4.41 -10.40 -1.34
C PRO A 42 3.89 -11.83 -1.60
N PRO A 43 2.59 -11.98 -1.93
CA PRO A 43 2.06 -13.26 -2.38
C PRO A 43 2.88 -13.84 -3.53
N GLU A 44 2.92 -15.15 -3.66
CA GLU A 44 3.71 -15.84 -4.70
C GLU A 44 3.43 -15.30 -6.11
N PHE A 45 2.16 -15.02 -6.42
CA PHE A 45 1.78 -14.44 -7.70
C PHE A 45 2.46 -13.09 -7.94
N CYS A 46 2.43 -12.20 -6.94
CA CYS A 46 3.05 -10.89 -7.03
C CYS A 46 4.58 -11.01 -7.10
N ALA A 47 5.17 -11.94 -6.35
CA ALA A 47 6.60 -12.18 -6.39
C ALA A 47 7.04 -12.64 -7.78
N LEU A 48 6.25 -13.49 -8.43
CA LEU A 48 6.52 -13.95 -9.79
C LEU A 48 6.49 -12.79 -10.79
N ILE A 49 5.46 -11.94 -10.72
CA ILE A 49 5.35 -10.76 -11.59
C ILE A 49 6.54 -9.82 -11.39
N ARG A 50 6.94 -9.58 -10.13
CA ARG A 50 8.04 -8.68 -9.76
C ARG A 50 9.42 -9.26 -10.01
N SER A 51 9.52 -10.53 -10.39
CA SER A 51 10.80 -11.16 -10.70
C SER A 51 11.43 -10.66 -12.00
N SER A 52 10.66 -10.05 -12.88
CA SER A 52 11.16 -9.39 -14.08
C SER A 52 11.20 -7.88 -13.89
N GLU A 53 12.16 -7.22 -14.53
CA GLU A 53 12.28 -5.76 -14.51
C GLU A 53 11.01 -5.08 -15.00
N LYS A 54 10.47 -5.57 -16.10
CA LYS A 54 9.24 -5.04 -16.70
C LYS A 54 8.04 -5.21 -15.79
N GLY A 55 7.89 -6.36 -15.16
CA GLY A 55 6.82 -6.63 -14.21
C GLY A 55 6.92 -5.74 -12.98
N LEU A 56 8.10 -5.60 -12.41
CA LEU A 56 8.33 -4.73 -11.25
C LEU A 56 8.02 -3.27 -11.58
N GLU A 57 8.47 -2.78 -12.73
CA GLU A 57 8.18 -1.41 -13.16
C GLU A 57 6.68 -1.18 -13.35
N SER A 58 5.97 -2.14 -13.93
CA SER A 58 4.52 -2.06 -14.11
C SER A 58 3.80 -2.01 -12.77
N CYS A 59 4.24 -2.78 -11.78
CA CYS A 59 3.69 -2.74 -10.42
C CYS A 59 3.90 -1.35 -9.80
N ARG A 60 5.09 -0.80 -9.89
CA ARG A 60 5.41 0.53 -9.34
C ARG A 60 4.58 1.63 -9.98
N ARG A 61 4.40 1.58 -11.29
CA ARG A 61 3.56 2.54 -12.02
C ARG A 61 2.11 2.46 -11.58
N CYS A 62 1.59 1.26 -11.47
CA CYS A 62 0.22 1.01 -11.05
C CYS A 62 -0.03 1.54 -9.64
N ASP A 63 0.87 1.23 -8.71
CA ASP A 63 0.77 1.68 -7.32
C ASP A 63 0.87 3.21 -7.20
N ALA A 64 1.79 3.82 -7.94
CA ALA A 64 1.95 5.28 -7.93
C ALA A 64 0.71 5.99 -8.48
N ALA A 65 0.13 5.48 -9.57
CA ALA A 65 -1.09 6.03 -10.15
C ALA A 65 -2.27 5.92 -9.18
N ALA A 66 -2.42 4.78 -8.51
CA ALA A 66 -3.46 4.56 -7.52
C ALA A 66 -3.31 5.49 -6.30
N CYS A 67 -2.08 5.67 -5.84
CA CYS A 67 -1.75 6.56 -4.73
C CYS A 67 -2.13 8.01 -5.05
N ASN A 68 -1.76 8.50 -6.23
CA ASN A 68 -2.10 9.84 -6.69
C ASN A 68 -3.62 10.02 -6.81
N ARG A 69 -4.32 9.01 -7.28
CA ARG A 69 -5.77 9.06 -7.39
C ARG A 69 -6.45 9.15 -6.03
N ALA A 70 -6.02 8.32 -5.08
CA ALA A 70 -6.55 8.34 -3.72
C ALA A 70 -6.34 9.70 -3.05
N LYS A 71 -5.15 10.29 -3.22
CA LYS A 71 -4.85 11.63 -2.70
C LYS A 71 -5.80 12.69 -3.25
N LYS A 72 -6.08 12.66 -4.54
CA LYS A 72 -6.99 13.63 -5.19
C LYS A 72 -8.43 13.44 -4.72
N LEU A 73 -8.87 12.20 -4.57
CA LEU A 73 -10.24 11.89 -4.17
C LEU A 73 -10.49 12.08 -2.68
N HIS A 74 -9.45 12.05 -1.85
CA HIS A 74 -9.54 12.07 -0.38
C HIS A 74 -10.43 10.96 0.16
N LYS A 75 -10.51 9.82 -0.53
CA LYS A 75 -11.34 8.68 -0.16
C LYS A 75 -10.74 7.38 -0.69
N PRO A 76 -11.21 6.22 -0.20
CA PRO A 76 -10.75 4.93 -0.72
C PRO A 76 -11.00 4.79 -2.22
N HIS A 77 -10.06 4.16 -2.89
CA HIS A 77 -10.13 3.88 -4.32
C HIS A 77 -9.87 2.39 -4.53
N ILE A 78 -10.82 1.71 -5.16
CA ILE A 78 -10.70 0.30 -5.51
C ILE A 78 -10.36 0.22 -6.99
N TYR A 79 -9.34 -0.56 -7.33
CA TYR A 79 -8.86 -0.64 -8.70
C TYR A 79 -8.34 -2.05 -9.00
N THR A 80 -8.16 -2.33 -10.29
CA THR A 80 -7.53 -3.57 -10.75
C THR A 80 -6.10 -3.26 -11.17
N CYS A 81 -5.12 -3.99 -10.63
CA CYS A 81 -3.73 -3.78 -10.99
C CYS A 81 -3.45 -4.34 -12.40
N HIS A 82 -2.27 -4.03 -12.94
CA HIS A 82 -1.90 -4.46 -14.30
C HIS A 82 -1.90 -5.99 -14.47
N ALA A 83 -1.79 -6.73 -13.40
CA ALA A 83 -1.79 -8.19 -13.40
C ALA A 83 -3.18 -8.79 -13.14
N GLY A 84 -4.22 -7.97 -13.01
CA GLY A 84 -5.59 -8.42 -12.88
C GLY A 84 -6.10 -8.63 -11.45
N LEU A 85 -5.31 -8.25 -10.44
CA LEU A 85 -5.74 -8.35 -9.04
C LEU A 85 -6.53 -7.12 -8.64
N THR A 86 -7.59 -7.33 -7.86
CA THR A 86 -8.35 -6.23 -7.27
C THR A 86 -7.65 -5.74 -6.01
N GLU A 87 -7.39 -4.45 -5.95
CA GLU A 87 -6.71 -3.81 -4.84
C GLU A 87 -7.51 -2.61 -4.35
N ALA A 88 -7.26 -2.21 -3.12
CA ALA A 88 -7.87 -1.03 -2.52
C ALA A 88 -6.76 -0.18 -1.91
N ILE A 89 -6.87 1.13 -2.09
CA ILE A 89 -5.96 2.09 -1.49
C ILE A 89 -6.79 3.20 -0.83
N THR A 90 -6.36 3.65 0.33
CA THR A 90 -7.03 4.74 1.03
C THR A 90 -5.99 5.74 1.51
N PRO A 91 -6.27 7.05 1.38
CA PRO A 91 -5.36 8.06 1.92
C PRO A 91 -5.47 8.09 3.44
N ILE A 92 -4.35 8.34 4.11
CA ILE A 92 -4.32 8.59 5.55
C ILE A 92 -4.37 10.10 5.72
N GLN A 93 -5.43 10.58 6.37
CA GLN A 93 -5.65 12.01 6.56
C GLN A 93 -5.49 12.38 8.02
N LEU A 94 -4.82 13.50 8.26
CA LEU A 94 -4.60 14.02 9.60
C LEU A 94 -4.67 15.55 9.53
N GLY A 95 -5.55 16.15 10.33
CA GLY A 95 -5.69 17.60 10.35
C GLY A 95 -6.13 18.20 9.01
N GLY A 96 -6.86 17.46 8.20
CA GLY A 96 -7.31 17.89 6.88
C GLY A 96 -6.30 17.71 5.74
N GLY A 97 -5.09 17.23 6.06
CA GLY A 97 -4.06 16.94 5.07
C GLY A 97 -3.83 15.45 4.88
N VAL A 98 -3.34 15.06 3.71
CA VAL A 98 -2.96 13.69 3.41
C VAL A 98 -1.51 13.47 3.84
N VAL A 99 -1.28 12.49 4.71
CA VAL A 99 0.07 12.20 5.26
C VAL A 99 0.60 10.83 4.82
N GLY A 100 -0.21 10.08 4.15
CA GLY A 100 0.18 8.77 3.64
C GLY A 100 -0.93 8.10 2.86
#